data_022dcf02eaeed1ff6ea25dff2e34c478
#
_entry.id   022dcf02eaeed1ff6ea25dff2e34c478
#
_cell.length_a   1.000
_cell.length_b   1.000
_cell.length_c   1.000
_cell.angle_alpha   90.00
_cell.angle_beta   90.00
_cell.angle_gamma   90.00
#
_symmetry.space_group_name_H-M   'P 1'
#
loop_
_entity.id
_entity.type
_entity.pdbx_description
1 polymer ?
#
loop_
_entity_poly.entity_id
_entity_poly.type
_entity_poly.pdbx_seq_one_letter_code
_entity_poly.pdbx_strand_id
1 'polypeptide(L)'
;VRFLMEVDMNSALAKRQEQLQDTLRNELRKEKIQFTAIKNGDKFGTTVTLENADQMSKAARIIRQLHPTLDVSDIGDNTLNLALSEAALTESRNLAIEQNLTILRKRVAELGVAEAVIQRQGAERIVIELPGVQDTARAKEILGATATLEFRIVNSLVNPESAARGMLPSDTEIKYDRQGRPVALYKRAVLGGEHIINSSSGLDQNTSTPQVSVTLDSEGGEIMSQTTKKYYKKPMATLYVEYKDNGKKDENGKTILEKNEEVINVATIQGRFSSNFQITGVSSSAEAQNLSMLLKSGALIAPVQIVEERTIGPSLGAQNVEQGIDASFWGLIAVIVFMLIYYKIFGIIASFALVINIVLLVGLM
;
A
#
# COMPACT_ATOMS: atom_id res chain seq x y z
N VAL A 1 -20.72 -0.39 -4.57
CA VAL A 1 -20.13 -0.02 -3.26
C VAL A 1 -19.20 1.15 -3.44
N ARG A 2 -19.22 2.10 -2.48
CA ARG A 2 -18.29 3.25 -2.43
C ARG A 2 -17.50 3.19 -1.13
N PHE A 3 -16.18 3.25 -1.25
CA PHE A 3 -15.26 3.39 -0.13
C PHE A 3 -14.61 4.76 -0.14
N LEU A 4 -14.54 5.40 1.02
CA LEU A 4 -13.68 6.54 1.27
C LEU A 4 -12.49 6.05 2.09
N MET A 5 -11.29 6.16 1.53
CA MET A 5 -10.05 5.74 2.17
C MET A 5 -9.21 6.95 2.55
N GLU A 6 -8.59 6.92 3.71
CA GLU A 6 -7.64 7.92 4.17
C GLU A 6 -6.23 7.32 4.14
N VAL A 7 -5.28 8.09 3.60
CA VAL A 7 -3.88 7.69 3.47
C VAL A 7 -3.11 8.17 4.69
N ASP A 8 -2.37 7.27 5.35
CA ASP A 8 -1.51 7.63 6.47
C ASP A 8 -0.21 8.30 5.99
N MET A 9 -0.27 9.62 5.84
CA MET A 9 0.86 10.43 5.39
C MET A 9 2.03 10.42 6.35
N ASN A 10 1.78 10.27 7.65
CA ASN A 10 2.85 10.23 8.65
C ASN A 10 3.72 8.98 8.47
N SER A 11 3.11 7.83 8.24
CA SER A 11 3.83 6.59 7.94
C SER A 11 4.65 6.69 6.64
N ALA A 12 4.11 7.35 5.60
CA ALA A 12 4.84 7.58 4.36
C ALA A 12 6.07 8.46 4.56
N LEU A 13 5.92 9.56 5.30
CA LEU A 13 7.00 10.49 5.61
C LEU A 13 8.05 9.87 6.53
N ALA A 14 7.63 9.05 7.52
CA ALA A 14 8.54 8.31 8.39
C ALA A 14 9.39 7.30 7.61
N LYS A 15 8.79 6.56 6.67
CA LYS A 15 9.53 5.64 5.79
C LYS A 15 10.56 6.40 4.93
N ARG A 16 10.18 7.55 4.38
CA ARG A 16 11.09 8.42 3.64
C ARG A 16 12.24 8.93 4.50
N GLN A 17 11.97 9.26 5.76
CA GLN A 17 12.98 9.68 6.74
C GLN A 17 14.03 8.58 6.99
N GLU A 18 13.59 7.32 7.15
CA GLU A 18 14.50 6.17 7.28
C GLU A 18 15.36 5.99 6.02
N GLN A 19 14.78 6.07 4.84
CA GLN A 19 15.52 5.98 3.57
C GLN A 19 16.55 7.10 3.43
N LEU A 20 16.19 8.33 3.81
CA LEU A 20 17.13 9.46 3.83
C LEU A 20 18.30 9.21 4.75
N GLN A 21 18.06 8.69 5.97
CA GLN A 21 19.13 8.36 6.91
C GLN A 21 20.11 7.33 6.34
N ASP A 22 19.60 6.29 5.67
CA ASP A 22 20.44 5.27 5.05
C ASP A 22 21.25 5.83 3.87
N THR A 23 20.63 6.67 3.08
CA THR A 23 21.30 7.38 1.98
C THR A 23 22.43 8.26 2.52
N LEU A 24 22.14 9.10 3.51
CA LEU A 24 23.13 9.97 4.15
C LEU A 24 24.29 9.18 4.77
N ARG A 25 24.03 8.04 5.43
CA ARG A 25 25.09 7.16 5.95
C ARG A 25 26.04 6.69 4.87
N ASN A 26 25.49 6.28 3.73
CA ASN A 26 26.29 5.79 2.60
C ASN A 26 27.09 6.92 1.95
N GLU A 27 26.46 8.07 1.73
CA GLU A 27 27.10 9.24 1.11
C GLU A 27 28.22 9.82 1.98
N LEU A 28 27.96 10.03 3.28
CA LEU A 28 28.98 10.54 4.20
C LEU A 28 30.18 9.60 4.33
N ARG A 29 29.95 8.27 4.35
CA ARG A 29 31.03 7.27 4.33
C ARG A 29 31.83 7.32 3.03
N LYS A 30 31.18 7.50 1.90
CA LYS A 30 31.80 7.59 0.57
C LYS A 30 32.71 8.80 0.49
N GLU A 31 32.30 9.92 1.10
CA GLU A 31 33.03 11.17 1.18
C GLU A 31 34.05 11.20 2.34
N LYS A 32 34.21 10.09 3.07
CA LYS A 32 35.11 9.93 4.23
C LYS A 32 34.81 10.94 5.34
N ILE A 33 33.54 11.31 5.54
CA ILE A 33 33.09 12.14 6.63
C ILE A 33 32.72 11.24 7.81
N GLN A 34 33.35 11.47 8.96
CA GLN A 34 33.13 10.70 10.17
C GLN A 34 31.96 11.29 10.95
N PHE A 35 31.02 10.45 11.32
CA PHE A 35 29.82 10.82 12.08
C PHE A 35 29.60 9.86 13.26
N THR A 36 29.14 10.41 14.36
CA THR A 36 28.82 9.66 15.60
C THR A 36 27.41 9.10 15.56
N ALA A 37 26.42 9.91 15.07
CA ALA A 37 25.03 9.51 15.06
C ALA A 37 24.27 10.13 13.89
N ILE A 38 23.28 9.38 13.39
CA ILE A 38 22.24 9.88 12.49
C ILE A 38 20.91 9.46 13.14
N LYS A 39 20.08 10.45 13.48
CA LYS A 39 18.81 10.25 14.24
C LYS A 39 17.66 10.99 13.54
N ASN A 40 16.44 10.68 13.99
CA ASN A 40 15.26 11.43 13.58
C ASN A 40 15.38 12.90 14.05
N GLY A 41 15.11 13.82 13.14
CA GLY A 41 14.99 15.24 13.39
C GLY A 41 13.54 15.72 13.30
N ASP A 42 13.34 17.02 13.46
CA ASP A 42 12.02 17.64 13.35
C ASP A 42 11.45 17.59 11.94
N LYS A 43 10.13 17.69 11.80
CA LYS A 43 9.42 17.73 10.51
C LYS A 43 9.83 16.63 9.54
N PHE A 44 9.95 15.39 10.02
CA PHE A 44 10.42 14.24 9.23
C PHE A 44 11.81 14.44 8.61
N GLY A 45 12.60 15.35 9.16
CA GLY A 45 14.00 15.55 8.82
C GLY A 45 14.92 14.59 9.56
N THR A 46 16.22 14.85 9.50
CA THR A 46 17.24 13.99 10.12
C THR A 46 18.31 14.85 10.75
N THR A 47 18.79 14.46 11.93
CA THR A 47 19.94 15.08 12.55
C THR A 47 21.19 14.23 12.34
N VAL A 48 22.29 14.86 11.97
CA VAL A 48 23.60 14.23 11.75
C VAL A 48 24.60 14.84 12.69
N THR A 49 25.12 14.06 13.64
CA THR A 49 26.18 14.47 14.57
C THR A 49 27.51 13.98 14.05
N LEU A 50 28.43 14.89 13.77
CA LEU A 50 29.78 14.61 13.25
C LEU A 50 30.76 14.42 14.40
N GLU A 51 31.84 13.66 14.17
CA GLU A 51 32.93 13.52 15.15
C GLU A 51 33.75 14.80 15.29
N ASN A 52 33.99 15.49 14.16
CA ASN A 52 34.88 16.64 14.12
C ASN A 52 34.17 17.89 13.60
N ALA A 53 34.27 18.99 14.31
CA ALA A 53 33.73 20.29 13.94
C ALA A 53 34.23 20.79 12.59
N ASP A 54 35.50 20.50 12.26
CA ASP A 54 36.14 20.92 11.00
C ASP A 54 35.48 20.35 9.75
N GLN A 55 34.73 19.23 9.90
CA GLN A 55 34.01 18.59 8.80
C GLN A 55 32.60 19.14 8.58
N MET A 56 32.09 19.96 9.47
CA MET A 56 30.71 20.51 9.43
C MET A 56 30.42 21.24 8.13
N SER A 57 31.27 22.20 7.77
CA SER A 57 31.10 22.99 6.53
C SER A 57 31.19 22.12 5.27
N LYS A 58 32.07 21.12 5.27
CA LYS A 58 32.19 20.16 4.15
C LYS A 58 30.96 19.29 4.05
N ALA A 59 30.48 18.73 5.16
CA ALA A 59 29.29 17.91 5.22
C ALA A 59 28.05 18.68 4.76
N ALA A 60 27.83 19.87 5.31
CA ALA A 60 26.70 20.73 4.95
C ALA A 60 26.68 21.07 3.45
N ARG A 61 27.85 21.36 2.86
CA ARG A 61 27.95 21.64 1.43
C ARG A 61 27.61 20.44 0.57
N ILE A 62 28.13 19.26 0.90
CA ILE A 62 27.87 18.02 0.16
C ILE A 62 26.40 17.66 0.26
N ILE A 63 25.80 17.72 1.45
CA ILE A 63 24.39 17.41 1.66
C ILE A 63 23.51 18.35 0.84
N ARG A 64 23.76 19.68 0.88
CA ARG A 64 23.01 20.65 0.05
C ARG A 64 23.14 20.39 -1.45
N GLN A 65 24.30 19.94 -1.88
CA GLN A 65 24.52 19.62 -3.29
C GLN A 65 23.77 18.37 -3.74
N LEU A 66 23.77 17.32 -2.93
CA LEU A 66 23.12 16.04 -3.24
C LEU A 66 21.60 16.06 -2.97
N HIS A 67 21.18 16.83 -1.97
CA HIS A 67 19.80 16.93 -1.52
C HIS A 67 19.31 18.38 -1.45
N PRO A 68 19.07 19.05 -2.59
CA PRO A 68 18.70 20.46 -2.63
C PRO A 68 17.32 20.76 -2.01
N THR A 69 16.51 19.74 -1.75
CA THR A 69 15.19 19.84 -1.10
C THR A 69 15.27 19.86 0.43
N LEU A 70 16.46 19.67 1.00
CA LEU A 70 16.69 19.71 2.44
C LEU A 70 17.18 21.08 2.89
N ASP A 71 16.55 21.61 3.93
CA ASP A 71 17.03 22.76 4.66
C ASP A 71 18.08 22.30 5.68
N VAL A 72 19.35 22.68 5.43
CA VAL A 72 20.47 22.28 6.28
C VAL A 72 20.84 23.42 7.21
N SER A 73 20.67 23.23 8.51
CA SER A 73 21.00 24.17 9.58
C SER A 73 21.97 23.55 10.58
N ASP A 74 22.85 24.37 11.12
CA ASP A 74 23.72 24.00 12.24
C ASP A 74 22.98 24.28 13.55
N ILE A 75 22.86 23.29 14.40
CA ILE A 75 22.19 23.39 15.71
C ILE A 75 23.17 23.33 16.89
N GLY A 76 24.45 23.40 16.63
CA GLY A 76 25.52 23.29 17.65
C GLY A 76 25.95 21.85 17.92
N ASP A 77 26.90 21.66 18.81
CA ASP A 77 27.42 20.35 19.23
C ASP A 77 27.79 19.42 18.05
N ASN A 78 28.42 19.97 17.02
CA ASN A 78 28.79 19.27 15.78
C ASN A 78 27.60 18.59 15.08
N THR A 79 26.39 19.14 15.25
CA THR A 79 25.15 18.52 14.74
C THR A 79 24.51 19.40 13.66
N LEU A 80 24.29 18.80 12.51
CA LEU A 80 23.49 19.36 11.42
C LEU A 80 22.05 18.87 11.56
N ASN A 81 21.10 19.79 11.49
CA ASN A 81 19.67 19.47 11.35
C ASN A 81 19.29 19.60 9.87
N LEU A 82 18.74 18.55 9.32
CA LEU A 82 18.32 18.40 7.94
C LEU A 82 16.79 18.29 7.94
N ALA A 83 16.10 19.40 7.73
CA ALA A 83 14.63 19.43 7.67
C ALA A 83 14.15 19.39 6.21
N LEU A 84 12.99 18.76 5.97
CA LEU A 84 12.33 18.88 4.69
C LEU A 84 11.67 20.25 4.58
N SER A 85 11.86 20.96 3.47
CA SER A 85 11.13 22.19 3.20
C SER A 85 9.62 21.91 3.08
N GLU A 86 8.77 22.90 3.36
CA GLU A 86 7.31 22.73 3.23
C GLU A 86 6.89 22.35 1.79
N ALA A 87 7.61 22.83 0.80
CA ALA A 87 7.41 22.44 -0.59
C ALA A 87 7.74 20.96 -0.80
N ALA A 88 8.87 20.47 -0.26
CA ALA A 88 9.27 19.09 -0.34
C ALA A 88 8.35 18.14 0.43
N LEU A 89 7.78 18.58 1.55
CA LEU A 89 6.77 17.83 2.29
C LEU A 89 5.48 17.69 1.47
N THR A 90 5.04 18.79 0.85
CA THR A 90 3.83 18.78 0.00
C THR A 90 4.01 17.90 -1.24
N GLU A 91 5.16 18.01 -1.90
CA GLU A 91 5.51 17.16 -3.04
C GLU A 91 5.53 15.67 -2.64
N SER A 92 6.13 15.35 -1.50
CA SER A 92 6.19 13.97 -0.97
C SER A 92 4.81 13.40 -0.70
N ARG A 93 3.91 14.20 -0.12
CA ARG A 93 2.50 13.82 0.11
C ARG A 93 1.78 13.56 -1.21
N ASN A 94 1.92 14.46 -2.18
CA ASN A 94 1.30 14.30 -3.49
C ASN A 94 1.81 13.03 -4.19
N LEU A 95 3.12 12.81 -4.18
CA LEU A 95 3.72 11.61 -4.77
C LEU A 95 3.18 10.32 -4.12
N ALA A 96 3.10 10.29 -2.79
CA ALA A 96 2.58 9.12 -2.07
C ALA A 96 1.11 8.82 -2.44
N ILE A 97 0.27 9.85 -2.60
CA ILE A 97 -1.12 9.67 -3.04
C ILE A 97 -1.18 9.14 -4.47
N GLU A 98 -0.44 9.72 -5.42
CA GLU A 98 -0.46 9.28 -6.81
C GLU A 98 0.04 7.83 -6.98
N GLN A 99 1.05 7.46 -6.21
CA GLN A 99 1.53 6.09 -6.18
C GLN A 99 0.48 5.13 -5.58
N ASN A 100 -0.15 5.50 -4.45
CA ASN A 100 -1.24 4.72 -3.87
C ASN A 100 -2.44 4.60 -4.83
N LEU A 101 -2.83 5.68 -5.53
CA LEU A 101 -3.86 5.64 -6.57
C LEU A 101 -3.52 4.62 -7.66
N THR A 102 -2.27 4.59 -8.12
CA THR A 102 -1.81 3.66 -9.13
C THR A 102 -1.90 2.21 -8.66
N ILE A 103 -1.50 1.94 -7.42
CA ILE A 103 -1.58 0.62 -6.81
C ILE A 103 -3.04 0.18 -6.62
N LEU A 104 -3.89 1.08 -6.11
CA LEU A 104 -5.31 0.80 -5.93
C LEU A 104 -6.02 0.52 -7.25
N ARG A 105 -5.66 1.22 -8.35
CA ARG A 105 -6.17 0.90 -9.70
C ARG A 105 -5.78 -0.51 -10.14
N LYS A 106 -4.53 -0.93 -9.91
CA LYS A 106 -4.09 -2.29 -10.21
C LYS A 106 -4.87 -3.33 -9.39
N ARG A 107 -5.07 -3.08 -8.08
CA ARG A 107 -5.85 -3.98 -7.20
C ARG A 107 -7.29 -4.14 -7.66
N VAL A 108 -7.94 -3.04 -8.04
CA VAL A 108 -9.31 -3.06 -8.56
C VAL A 108 -9.39 -3.81 -9.89
N ALA A 109 -8.40 -3.64 -10.77
CA ALA A 109 -8.31 -4.41 -12.01
C ALA A 109 -8.16 -5.91 -11.75
N GLU A 110 -7.35 -6.33 -10.77
CA GLU A 110 -7.22 -7.74 -10.36
C GLU A 110 -8.52 -8.31 -9.75
N LEU A 111 -9.37 -7.45 -9.16
CA LEU A 111 -10.72 -7.84 -8.71
C LEU A 111 -11.70 -8.09 -9.88
N GLY A 112 -11.32 -7.75 -11.11
CA GLY A 112 -12.16 -7.92 -12.28
C GLY A 112 -13.33 -6.94 -12.36
N VAL A 113 -13.30 -5.82 -11.64
CA VAL A 113 -14.35 -4.82 -11.64
C VAL A 113 -14.20 -3.92 -12.87
N ALA A 114 -15.17 -4.01 -13.78
CA ALA A 114 -15.27 -3.09 -14.91
C ALA A 114 -15.81 -1.72 -14.41
N GLU A 115 -15.33 -0.65 -15.03
CA GLU A 115 -15.82 0.71 -14.81
C GLU A 115 -15.68 1.24 -13.36
N ALA A 116 -14.69 0.76 -12.61
CA ALA A 116 -14.40 1.30 -11.29
C ALA A 116 -13.88 2.74 -11.37
N VAL A 117 -14.39 3.60 -10.48
CA VAL A 117 -13.94 4.98 -10.35
C VAL A 117 -13.00 5.09 -9.17
N ILE A 118 -11.77 5.54 -9.41
CA ILE A 118 -10.77 5.73 -8.36
C ILE A 118 -10.17 7.12 -8.53
N GLN A 119 -10.40 7.98 -7.55
CA GLN A 119 -9.99 9.38 -7.63
C GLN A 119 -9.57 9.93 -6.27
N ARG A 120 -8.69 10.93 -6.31
CA ARG A 120 -8.28 11.68 -5.14
C ARG A 120 -9.42 12.58 -4.66
N GLN A 121 -9.61 12.65 -3.35
CA GLN A 121 -10.53 13.58 -2.69
C GLN A 121 -9.78 14.38 -1.61
N GLY A 122 -9.49 15.64 -1.89
CA GLY A 122 -8.73 16.50 -0.96
C GLY A 122 -7.25 16.13 -0.87
N ALA A 123 -6.64 16.41 0.29
CA ALA A 123 -5.20 16.27 0.47
C ALA A 123 -4.74 14.82 0.75
N GLU A 124 -5.54 14.03 1.49
CA GLU A 124 -5.11 12.74 2.05
C GLU A 124 -6.12 11.61 1.81
N ARG A 125 -7.17 11.84 1.01
CA ARG A 125 -8.24 10.86 0.81
C ARG A 125 -8.35 10.38 -0.62
N ILE A 126 -8.81 9.12 -0.76
CA ILE A 126 -9.09 8.47 -2.03
C ILE A 126 -10.50 7.89 -1.98
N VAL A 127 -11.31 8.20 -3.00
CA VAL A 127 -12.62 7.58 -3.22
C VAL A 127 -12.47 6.45 -4.20
N ILE A 128 -13.08 5.30 -3.87
CA ILE A 128 -13.16 4.13 -4.73
C ILE A 128 -14.62 3.74 -4.88
N GLU A 129 -15.12 3.74 -6.10
CA GLU A 129 -16.47 3.29 -6.42
C GLU A 129 -16.38 2.01 -7.26
N LEU A 130 -17.02 0.95 -6.76
CA LEU A 130 -16.99 -0.38 -7.35
C LEU A 130 -18.42 -0.80 -7.71
N PRO A 131 -18.87 -0.52 -8.95
CA PRO A 131 -20.18 -0.98 -9.40
C PRO A 131 -20.21 -2.51 -9.51
N GLY A 132 -21.36 -3.10 -9.19
CA GLY A 132 -21.58 -4.55 -9.33
C GLY A 132 -20.90 -5.45 -8.30
N VAL A 133 -20.07 -4.93 -7.39
CA VAL A 133 -19.41 -5.73 -6.34
C VAL A 133 -20.42 -6.13 -5.27
N GLN A 134 -20.59 -7.44 -5.09
CA GLN A 134 -21.47 -8.02 -4.07
C GLN A 134 -20.71 -8.38 -2.79
N ASP A 135 -19.48 -8.90 -2.92
CA ASP A 135 -18.63 -9.24 -1.80
C ASP A 135 -17.77 -8.02 -1.38
N THR A 136 -18.37 -7.22 -0.50
CA THR A 136 -17.71 -6.02 0.05
C THR A 136 -16.59 -6.36 1.01
N ALA A 137 -16.68 -7.51 1.71
CA ALA A 137 -15.66 -7.94 2.67
C ALA A 137 -14.36 -8.28 1.95
N ARG A 138 -14.42 -9.03 0.87
CA ARG A 138 -13.26 -9.35 0.04
C ARG A 138 -12.68 -8.10 -0.63
N ALA A 139 -13.53 -7.19 -1.11
CA ALA A 139 -13.05 -5.93 -1.67
C ALA A 139 -12.28 -5.10 -0.64
N LYS A 140 -12.78 -4.99 0.61
CA LYS A 140 -12.08 -4.32 1.71
C LYS A 140 -10.74 -4.97 2.03
N GLU A 141 -10.71 -6.30 2.14
CA GLU A 141 -9.51 -7.05 2.42
C GLU A 141 -8.41 -6.74 1.37
N ILE A 142 -8.75 -6.78 0.09
CA ILE A 142 -7.81 -6.54 -0.98
C ILE A 142 -7.38 -5.08 -1.09
N LEU A 143 -8.32 -4.14 -1.00
CA LEU A 143 -8.03 -2.71 -1.13
C LEU A 143 -7.30 -2.16 0.09
N GLY A 144 -7.71 -2.58 1.29
CA GLY A 144 -7.13 -2.16 2.56
C GLY A 144 -5.86 -2.89 2.95
N ALA A 145 -5.51 -3.97 2.25
CA ALA A 145 -4.31 -4.74 2.58
C ALA A 145 -3.06 -3.87 2.44
N THR A 146 -2.38 -3.68 3.54
CA THR A 146 -1.10 -2.94 3.62
C THR A 146 0.09 -3.89 3.63
N ALA A 147 -0.18 -5.17 3.33
CA ALA A 147 0.81 -6.22 3.36
C ALA A 147 1.88 -6.03 2.27
N THR A 148 3.13 -6.19 2.68
CA THR A 148 4.29 -6.18 1.80
C THR A 148 5.31 -7.22 2.27
N LEU A 149 6.35 -7.42 1.48
CA LEU A 149 7.48 -8.26 1.87
C LEU A 149 8.74 -7.42 2.07
N GLU A 150 9.52 -7.81 3.06
CA GLU A 150 10.88 -7.33 3.25
C GLU A 150 11.83 -8.52 3.29
N PHE A 151 13.00 -8.36 2.68
CA PHE A 151 14.07 -9.35 2.73
C PHE A 151 15.19 -8.83 3.61
N ARG A 152 15.55 -9.60 4.63
CA ARG A 152 16.58 -9.22 5.60
C ARG A 152 17.58 -10.34 5.83
N ILE A 153 18.84 -9.99 6.07
CA ILE A 153 19.87 -10.97 6.41
C ILE A 153 19.73 -11.35 7.88
N VAL A 154 19.80 -12.64 8.14
CA VAL A 154 19.83 -13.17 9.52
C VAL A 154 21.20 -12.91 10.13
N ASN A 155 21.24 -12.35 11.33
CA ASN A 155 22.48 -12.20 12.08
C ASN A 155 22.82 -13.50 12.81
N SER A 156 23.57 -14.36 12.15
CA SER A 156 23.99 -15.67 12.70
C SER A 156 25.03 -15.57 13.83
N LEU A 157 25.53 -14.37 14.15
CA LEU A 157 26.46 -14.13 15.25
C LEU A 157 25.72 -13.98 16.59
N VAL A 158 24.43 -13.74 16.56
CA VAL A 158 23.57 -13.52 17.71
C VAL A 158 22.72 -14.76 17.93
N ASN A 159 22.76 -15.32 19.15
CA ASN A 159 21.81 -16.36 19.53
C ASN A 159 20.44 -15.72 19.83
N PRO A 160 19.40 -16.03 19.03
CA PRO A 160 18.11 -15.35 19.15
C PRO A 160 17.44 -15.53 20.51
N GLU A 161 17.55 -16.71 21.13
CA GLU A 161 16.92 -17.01 22.42
C GLU A 161 17.57 -16.26 23.58
N SER A 162 18.90 -16.13 23.54
CA SER A 162 19.65 -15.37 24.54
C SER A 162 19.45 -13.88 24.36
N ALA A 163 19.40 -13.42 23.12
CA ALA A 163 19.24 -12.03 22.76
C ALA A 163 17.84 -11.49 23.06
N ALA A 164 16.81 -12.32 23.00
CA ALA A 164 15.45 -11.93 23.42
C ALA A 164 15.35 -11.60 24.91
N ARG A 165 16.33 -12.02 25.71
CA ARG A 165 16.41 -11.76 27.18
C ARG A 165 17.52 -10.80 27.58
N GLY A 166 18.33 -10.31 26.65
CA GLY A 166 19.53 -9.53 26.97
C GLY A 166 19.83 -8.40 26.00
N MET A 167 21.09 -7.97 25.96
CA MET A 167 21.53 -6.88 25.08
C MET A 167 21.66 -7.35 23.62
N LEU A 168 20.96 -6.67 22.74
CA LEU A 168 21.08 -6.82 21.30
C LEU A 168 22.07 -5.81 20.72
N PRO A 169 22.86 -6.18 19.71
CA PRO A 169 23.58 -5.20 18.91
C PRO A 169 22.64 -4.13 18.34
N SER A 170 23.08 -2.90 18.24
CA SER A 170 22.24 -1.77 17.82
C SER A 170 21.68 -1.92 16.39
N ASP A 171 22.34 -2.71 15.54
CA ASP A 171 21.96 -3.00 14.17
C ASP A 171 21.08 -4.24 14.00
N THR A 172 20.73 -4.92 15.12
CA THR A 172 20.00 -6.19 15.14
C THR A 172 18.69 -6.04 15.89
N GLU A 173 17.69 -6.78 15.46
CA GLU A 173 16.40 -6.92 16.15
C GLU A 173 15.91 -8.36 16.13
N ILE A 174 15.05 -8.72 17.08
CA ILE A 174 14.40 -10.02 17.11
C ILE A 174 13.01 -9.91 16.48
N LYS A 175 12.75 -10.79 15.53
CA LYS A 175 11.41 -11.03 14.99
C LYS A 175 11.03 -12.49 15.23
N TYR A 176 9.76 -12.80 15.14
CA TYR A 176 9.25 -14.12 15.42
C TYR A 176 8.69 -14.75 14.15
N ASP A 177 8.90 -16.05 14.01
CA ASP A 177 8.24 -16.81 12.96
C ASP A 177 6.83 -17.26 13.40
N ARG A 178 6.10 -17.93 12.51
CA ARG A 178 4.74 -18.41 12.75
C ARG A 178 4.63 -19.40 13.91
N GLN A 179 5.71 -20.05 14.26
CA GLN A 179 5.79 -20.99 15.38
C GLN A 179 6.23 -20.30 16.68
N GLY A 180 6.37 -18.98 16.68
CA GLY A 180 6.82 -18.19 17.81
C GLY A 180 8.33 -18.32 18.09
N ARG A 181 9.13 -18.85 17.18
CA ARG A 181 10.58 -18.97 17.34
C ARG A 181 11.25 -17.63 17.01
N PRO A 182 12.14 -17.14 17.85
CA PRO A 182 12.84 -15.89 17.64
C PRO A 182 13.90 -16.03 16.52
N VAL A 183 13.99 -15.04 15.67
CA VAL A 183 14.99 -14.91 14.59
C VAL A 183 15.70 -13.57 14.75
N ALA A 184 17.02 -13.58 14.86
CA ALA A 184 17.83 -12.37 14.93
C ALA A 184 18.10 -11.83 13.51
N LEU A 185 17.62 -10.65 13.21
CA LEU A 185 17.72 -10.04 11.89
C LEU A 185 18.48 -8.73 11.96
N TYR A 186 19.27 -8.43 10.93
CA TYR A 186 19.71 -7.05 10.76
C TYR A 186 18.51 -6.13 10.52
N LYS A 187 18.48 -4.98 11.20
CA LYS A 187 17.38 -3.99 11.08
C LYS A 187 17.19 -3.52 9.65
N ARG A 188 18.28 -3.40 8.90
CA ARG A 188 18.24 -2.95 7.52
C ARG A 188 17.67 -4.01 6.61
N ALA A 189 16.58 -3.69 5.92
CA ALA A 189 16.08 -4.50 4.82
C ALA A 189 17.07 -4.48 3.65
N VAL A 190 17.26 -5.63 3.01
CA VAL A 190 18.01 -5.75 1.76
C VAL A 190 17.17 -5.20 0.61
N LEU A 191 15.90 -5.58 0.61
CA LEU A 191 14.94 -5.26 -0.43
C LEU A 191 13.54 -5.22 0.18
N GLY A 192 12.72 -4.28 -0.28
CA GLY A 192 11.31 -4.20 0.05
C GLY A 192 10.42 -4.62 -1.12
N GLY A 193 9.11 -4.66 -0.86
CA GLY A 193 8.11 -5.04 -1.87
C GLY A 193 7.91 -4.04 -3.00
N GLU A 194 8.45 -2.83 -2.88
CA GLU A 194 8.42 -1.80 -3.93
C GLU A 194 9.12 -2.21 -5.22
N HIS A 195 10.10 -3.12 -5.15
CA HIS A 195 10.82 -3.65 -6.30
C HIS A 195 10.17 -4.88 -6.93
N ILE A 196 9.03 -5.34 -6.40
CA ILE A 196 8.29 -6.48 -6.95
C ILE A 196 7.39 -5.99 -8.10
N ILE A 197 7.66 -6.45 -9.33
CA ILE A 197 6.89 -6.09 -10.51
C ILE A 197 5.86 -7.14 -10.92
N ASN A 198 6.10 -8.39 -10.54
CA ASN A 198 5.17 -9.48 -10.82
C ASN A 198 5.28 -10.58 -9.76
N SER A 199 4.18 -11.28 -9.57
CA SER A 199 4.10 -12.41 -8.66
C SER A 199 3.04 -13.41 -9.14
N SER A 200 3.29 -14.69 -8.92
CA SER A 200 2.33 -15.76 -9.23
C SER A 200 2.39 -16.85 -8.16
N SER A 201 1.23 -17.36 -7.79
CA SER A 201 1.13 -18.50 -6.89
C SER A 201 1.22 -19.83 -7.66
N GLY A 202 1.75 -20.87 -7.03
CA GLY A 202 1.87 -22.18 -7.61
C GLY A 202 2.18 -23.24 -6.54
N LEU A 203 2.45 -24.45 -6.98
CA LEU A 203 2.95 -25.54 -6.15
C LEU A 203 4.40 -25.84 -6.54
N ASP A 204 5.24 -26.07 -5.57
CA ASP A 204 6.58 -26.58 -5.79
C ASP A 204 6.51 -27.98 -6.42
N GLN A 205 7.23 -28.18 -7.51
CA GLN A 205 7.15 -29.42 -8.29
C GLN A 205 7.70 -30.65 -7.53
N ASN A 206 8.59 -30.43 -6.55
CA ASN A 206 9.24 -31.50 -5.82
C ASN A 206 8.50 -31.84 -4.52
N THR A 207 8.04 -30.80 -3.81
CA THR A 207 7.45 -30.94 -2.47
C THR A 207 5.92 -30.83 -2.48
N SER A 208 5.31 -30.41 -3.60
CA SER A 208 3.87 -30.12 -3.73
C SER A 208 3.36 -29.10 -2.70
N THR A 209 4.25 -28.32 -2.11
CA THR A 209 3.89 -27.27 -1.15
C THR A 209 3.56 -25.96 -1.87
N PRO A 210 2.63 -25.15 -1.32
CA PRO A 210 2.34 -23.85 -1.87
C PRO A 210 3.57 -22.95 -1.89
N GLN A 211 3.76 -22.25 -3.00
CA GLN A 211 4.85 -21.29 -3.19
C GLN A 211 4.38 -20.03 -3.95
N VAL A 212 5.15 -18.97 -3.84
CA VAL A 212 4.93 -17.73 -4.58
C VAL A 212 6.20 -17.42 -5.37
N SER A 213 6.08 -17.38 -6.69
CA SER A 213 7.14 -16.92 -7.58
C SER A 213 7.10 -15.40 -7.66
N VAL A 214 8.25 -14.76 -7.53
CA VAL A 214 8.39 -13.30 -7.51
C VAL A 214 9.37 -12.86 -8.58
N THR A 215 9.02 -11.81 -9.29
CA THR A 215 9.88 -11.13 -10.26
C THR A 215 10.15 -9.69 -9.79
N LEU A 216 11.42 -9.33 -9.72
CA LEU A 216 11.89 -8.00 -9.35
C LEU A 216 12.11 -7.14 -10.60
N ASP A 217 12.07 -5.82 -10.41
CA ASP A 217 12.56 -4.86 -11.39
C ASP A 217 14.10 -4.93 -11.55
N SER A 218 14.65 -4.17 -12.46
CA SER A 218 16.09 -4.19 -12.74
C SER A 218 16.93 -3.76 -11.56
N GLU A 219 16.48 -2.77 -10.79
CA GLU A 219 17.18 -2.26 -9.62
C GLU A 219 17.15 -3.27 -8.48
N GLY A 220 15.98 -3.81 -8.16
CA GLY A 220 15.81 -4.86 -7.15
C GLY A 220 16.59 -6.13 -7.49
N GLY A 221 16.63 -6.52 -8.77
CA GLY A 221 17.42 -7.64 -9.26
C GLY A 221 18.92 -7.43 -9.04
N GLU A 222 19.44 -6.23 -9.29
CA GLU A 222 20.84 -5.89 -9.04
C GLU A 222 21.17 -5.87 -7.54
N ILE A 223 20.34 -5.22 -6.71
CA ILE A 223 20.47 -5.22 -5.25
C ILE A 223 20.49 -6.66 -4.71
N MET A 224 19.54 -7.49 -5.13
CA MET A 224 19.45 -8.89 -4.71
C MET A 224 20.67 -9.68 -5.14
N SER A 225 21.15 -9.47 -6.36
CA SER A 225 22.32 -10.12 -6.93
C SER A 225 23.61 -9.78 -6.17
N GLN A 226 23.84 -8.51 -5.88
CA GLN A 226 25.00 -8.04 -5.10
C GLN A 226 24.94 -8.56 -3.67
N THR A 227 23.75 -8.52 -3.05
CA THR A 227 23.57 -9.01 -1.68
C THR A 227 23.78 -10.51 -1.58
N THR A 228 23.19 -11.30 -2.46
CA THR A 228 23.35 -12.77 -2.43
C THR A 228 24.76 -13.22 -2.76
N LYS A 229 25.52 -12.45 -3.55
CA LYS A 229 26.96 -12.63 -3.74
C LYS A 229 27.74 -12.39 -2.45
N LYS A 230 27.43 -11.28 -1.74
CA LYS A 230 28.11 -10.89 -0.49
C LYS A 230 27.82 -11.84 0.66
N TYR A 231 26.57 -12.28 0.79
CA TYR A 231 26.10 -13.13 1.87
C TYR A 231 25.89 -14.59 1.46
N TYR A 232 26.68 -15.08 0.51
CA TYR A 232 26.66 -16.50 0.07
C TYR A 232 26.79 -17.45 1.27
N LYS A 233 25.99 -18.50 1.31
CA LYS A 233 25.84 -19.44 2.42
C LYS A 233 25.35 -18.85 3.75
N LYS A 234 24.90 -17.61 3.77
CA LYS A 234 24.24 -17.04 4.96
C LYS A 234 22.72 -17.16 4.81
N PRO A 235 21.99 -17.25 5.94
CA PRO A 235 20.54 -17.27 5.89
C PRO A 235 19.97 -15.87 5.64
N MET A 236 18.94 -15.81 4.83
CA MET A 236 18.11 -14.63 4.55
C MET A 236 16.67 -14.95 4.94
N ALA A 237 16.05 -14.03 5.63
CA ALA A 237 14.66 -14.12 6.04
C ALA A 237 13.77 -13.32 5.09
N THR A 238 12.59 -13.86 4.81
CA THR A 238 11.48 -13.16 4.19
C THR A 238 10.48 -12.80 5.27
N LEU A 239 10.24 -11.51 5.46
CA LEU A 239 9.28 -10.97 6.42
C LEU A 239 8.01 -10.57 5.69
N TYR A 240 6.88 -10.98 6.24
CA TYR A 240 5.58 -10.42 5.92
C TYR A 240 5.36 -9.23 6.84
N VAL A 241 5.15 -8.08 6.24
CA VAL A 241 4.92 -6.81 6.94
C VAL A 241 3.52 -6.34 6.65
N GLU A 242 2.71 -6.18 7.67
CA GLU A 242 1.34 -5.74 7.57
C GLU A 242 1.06 -4.63 8.58
N TYR A 243 0.28 -3.64 8.20
CA TYR A 243 -0.21 -2.62 9.11
C TYR A 243 -1.66 -2.93 9.47
N LYS A 244 -1.91 -3.17 10.75
CA LYS A 244 -3.25 -3.46 11.29
C LYS A 244 -3.75 -2.34 12.18
N ASP A 245 -5.06 -2.12 12.12
CA ASP A 245 -5.76 -1.27 13.08
C ASP A 245 -5.68 -1.95 14.47
N ASN A 246 -5.08 -1.26 15.44
CA ASN A 246 -4.97 -1.73 16.83
C ASN A 246 -6.15 -1.29 17.71
N GLY A 247 -7.19 -0.67 17.12
CA GLY A 247 -8.36 -0.14 17.83
C GLY A 247 -8.10 1.12 18.64
N LYS A 248 -6.86 1.66 18.64
CA LYS A 248 -6.52 2.90 19.34
C LYS A 248 -6.58 4.08 18.38
N LYS A 249 -6.95 5.24 18.92
CA LYS A 249 -6.96 6.50 18.17
C LYS A 249 -5.91 7.45 18.76
N ASP A 250 -5.34 8.28 17.89
CA ASP A 250 -4.46 9.37 18.31
C ASP A 250 -5.27 10.54 18.90
N GLU A 251 -4.59 11.60 19.36
CA GLU A 251 -5.20 12.80 19.92
C GLU A 251 -6.16 13.51 18.93
N ASN A 252 -6.01 13.28 17.65
CA ASN A 252 -6.84 13.83 16.57
C ASN A 252 -8.00 12.90 16.18
N GLY A 253 -8.17 11.77 16.89
CA GLY A 253 -9.22 10.77 16.59
C GLY A 253 -8.90 9.85 15.41
N LYS A 254 -7.69 9.90 14.85
CA LYS A 254 -7.22 9.05 13.76
C LYS A 254 -6.78 7.69 14.30
N THR A 255 -7.15 6.62 13.62
CA THR A 255 -6.76 5.25 14.00
C THR A 255 -5.25 5.07 13.90
N ILE A 256 -4.65 4.50 14.93
CA ILE A 256 -3.23 4.17 14.96
C ILE A 256 -3.04 2.78 14.33
N LEU A 257 -2.25 2.73 13.26
CA LEU A 257 -1.87 1.49 12.63
C LEU A 257 -0.63 0.91 13.32
N GLU A 258 -0.71 -0.35 13.70
CA GLU A 258 0.40 -1.10 14.27
C GLU A 258 1.09 -1.93 13.17
N LYS A 259 2.41 -1.78 13.07
CA LYS A 259 3.23 -2.56 12.15
C LYS A 259 3.43 -3.96 12.72
N ASN A 260 2.80 -4.95 12.10
CA ASN A 260 3.00 -6.37 12.41
C ASN A 260 4.00 -6.96 11.44
N GLU A 261 5.06 -7.58 11.98
CA GLU A 261 6.14 -8.19 11.19
C GLU A 261 6.30 -9.64 11.59
N GLU A 262 6.13 -10.53 10.64
CA GLU A 262 6.20 -11.98 10.83
C GLU A 262 7.22 -12.59 9.86
N VAL A 263 8.11 -13.44 10.36
CA VAL A 263 9.04 -14.17 9.50
C VAL A 263 8.31 -15.36 8.90
N ILE A 264 8.07 -15.32 7.57
CA ILE A 264 7.39 -16.42 6.87
C ILE A 264 8.35 -17.50 6.38
N ASN A 265 9.60 -17.14 6.09
CA ASN A 265 10.61 -18.09 5.64
C ASN A 265 12.01 -17.61 6.01
N VAL A 266 12.88 -18.57 6.34
CA VAL A 266 14.32 -18.38 6.47
C VAL A 266 15.01 -19.39 5.57
N ALA A 267 15.68 -18.91 4.51
CA ALA A 267 16.37 -19.76 3.55
C ALA A 267 17.85 -19.40 3.44
N THR A 268 18.69 -20.43 3.35
CA THR A 268 20.12 -20.21 3.10
C THR A 268 20.35 -19.83 1.64
N ILE A 269 21.13 -18.79 1.41
CA ILE A 269 21.50 -18.33 0.07
C ILE A 269 22.43 -19.36 -0.58
N GLN A 270 21.90 -20.13 -1.53
CA GLN A 270 22.64 -21.21 -2.20
C GLN A 270 23.41 -20.74 -3.45
N GLY A 271 23.11 -19.54 -3.94
CA GLY A 271 23.72 -18.99 -5.14
C GLY A 271 23.44 -17.50 -5.30
N ARG A 272 23.95 -16.94 -6.38
CA ARG A 272 23.62 -15.56 -6.77
C ARG A 272 22.21 -15.55 -7.36
N PHE A 273 21.31 -14.84 -6.72
CA PHE A 273 19.95 -14.64 -7.24
C PHE A 273 19.96 -13.52 -8.28
N SER A 274 19.02 -13.58 -9.18
CA SER A 274 18.71 -12.53 -10.15
C SER A 274 17.34 -11.92 -9.84
N SER A 275 16.64 -11.46 -10.88
CA SER A 275 15.32 -10.86 -10.73
C SER A 275 14.20 -11.84 -10.40
N ASN A 276 14.42 -13.15 -10.50
CA ASN A 276 13.37 -14.16 -10.26
C ASN A 276 13.77 -15.10 -9.12
N PHE A 277 12.87 -15.31 -8.18
CA PHE A 277 13.03 -16.28 -7.10
C PHE A 277 11.67 -16.77 -6.59
N GLN A 278 11.69 -17.78 -5.71
CA GLN A 278 10.50 -18.39 -5.14
C GLN A 278 10.50 -18.24 -3.62
N ILE A 279 9.33 -17.93 -3.08
CA ILE A 279 9.05 -17.86 -1.65
C ILE A 279 8.29 -19.13 -1.30
N THR A 280 8.86 -19.94 -0.41
CA THR A 280 8.26 -21.14 0.16
C THR A 280 7.84 -20.88 1.61
N GLY A 281 7.18 -21.83 2.27
CA GLY A 281 6.74 -21.67 3.67
C GLY A 281 5.38 -20.98 3.83
N VAL A 282 4.65 -20.84 2.73
CA VAL A 282 3.26 -20.36 2.74
C VAL A 282 2.35 -21.51 3.18
N SER A 283 1.40 -21.24 4.11
CA SER A 283 0.63 -22.29 4.78
C SER A 283 -0.42 -22.97 3.90
N SER A 284 -0.96 -22.24 2.91
CA SER A 284 -2.01 -22.76 2.03
C SER A 284 -1.97 -22.17 0.62
N SER A 285 -2.60 -22.86 -0.33
CA SER A 285 -2.75 -22.33 -1.70
C SER A 285 -3.58 -21.03 -1.73
N ALA A 286 -4.57 -20.89 -0.85
CA ALA A 286 -5.36 -19.67 -0.74
C ALA A 286 -4.50 -18.49 -0.26
N GLU A 287 -3.65 -18.71 0.73
CA GLU A 287 -2.69 -17.71 1.21
C GLU A 287 -1.68 -17.34 0.11
N ALA A 288 -1.14 -18.34 -0.61
CA ALA A 288 -0.24 -18.10 -1.73
C ALA A 288 -0.90 -17.25 -2.83
N GLN A 289 -2.17 -17.49 -3.13
CA GLN A 289 -2.93 -16.69 -4.10
C GLN A 289 -3.13 -15.26 -3.62
N ASN A 290 -3.56 -15.07 -2.36
CA ASN A 290 -3.75 -13.73 -1.79
C ASN A 290 -2.43 -12.95 -1.75
N LEU A 291 -1.36 -13.59 -1.26
CA LEU A 291 -0.03 -12.98 -1.22
C LEU A 291 0.46 -12.61 -2.62
N SER A 292 0.33 -13.53 -3.58
CA SER A 292 0.69 -13.29 -4.97
C SER A 292 -0.06 -12.10 -5.57
N MET A 293 -1.37 -12.01 -5.35
CA MET A 293 -2.19 -10.90 -5.84
C MET A 293 -1.76 -9.57 -5.22
N LEU A 294 -1.53 -9.53 -3.91
CA LEU A 294 -1.07 -8.32 -3.21
C LEU A 294 0.30 -7.86 -3.73
N LEU A 295 1.24 -8.79 -3.89
CA LEU A 295 2.58 -8.49 -4.41
C LEU A 295 2.55 -8.01 -5.86
N LYS A 296 1.74 -8.67 -6.71
CA LYS A 296 1.57 -8.29 -8.11
C LYS A 296 0.97 -6.90 -8.28
N SER A 297 0.02 -6.54 -7.42
CA SER A 297 -0.58 -5.20 -7.43
C SER A 297 0.34 -4.11 -6.88
N GLY A 298 1.38 -4.49 -6.15
CA GLY A 298 2.36 -3.61 -5.54
C GLY A 298 2.07 -3.26 -4.07
N ALA A 299 3.15 -2.91 -3.35
CA ALA A 299 3.07 -2.44 -1.98
C ALA A 299 2.57 -0.99 -1.94
N LEU A 300 1.62 -0.69 -1.07
CA LEU A 300 1.22 0.69 -0.80
C LEU A 300 2.40 1.45 -0.19
N ILE A 301 2.65 2.63 -0.69
CA ILE A 301 3.72 3.50 -0.17
C ILE A 301 3.37 4.02 1.21
N ALA A 302 2.09 4.36 1.39
CA ALA A 302 1.51 4.73 2.67
C ALA A 302 0.34 3.81 2.98
N PRO A 303 0.18 3.36 4.24
CA PRO A 303 -1.01 2.61 4.65
C PRO A 303 -2.28 3.40 4.39
N VAL A 304 -3.36 2.69 4.08
CA VAL A 304 -4.68 3.29 3.86
C VAL A 304 -5.69 2.70 4.82
N GLN A 305 -6.63 3.53 5.27
CA GLN A 305 -7.74 3.13 6.14
C GLN A 305 -9.07 3.45 5.47
N ILE A 306 -10.02 2.54 5.57
CA ILE A 306 -11.39 2.80 5.11
C ILE A 306 -12.09 3.59 6.21
N VAL A 307 -12.38 4.87 5.95
CA VAL A 307 -13.04 5.77 6.91
C VAL A 307 -14.55 5.83 6.72
N GLU A 308 -15.01 5.51 5.51
CA GLU A 308 -16.45 5.46 5.20
C GLU A 308 -16.73 4.37 4.16
N GLU A 309 -17.80 3.64 4.38
CA GLU A 309 -18.35 2.68 3.43
C GLU A 309 -19.79 3.00 3.18
N ARG A 310 -20.17 3.09 1.91
CA ARG A 310 -21.56 3.21 1.48
C ARG A 310 -21.88 2.11 0.49
N THR A 311 -22.77 1.24 0.87
CA THR A 311 -23.33 0.21 -0.01
C THR A 311 -24.71 0.64 -0.44
N ILE A 312 -24.90 0.94 -1.72
CA ILE A 312 -26.21 1.11 -2.31
C ILE A 312 -26.69 -0.30 -2.67
N GLY A 313 -27.55 -0.85 -1.84
CA GLY A 313 -28.08 -2.19 -2.05
C GLY A 313 -28.98 -2.26 -3.30
N PRO A 314 -29.16 -3.45 -3.89
CA PRO A 314 -30.09 -3.68 -5.01
C PRO A 314 -31.52 -3.26 -4.70
N SER A 315 -31.91 -3.27 -3.41
CA SER A 315 -33.25 -2.89 -2.92
C SER A 315 -33.60 -1.43 -3.23
N LEU A 316 -32.67 -0.49 -3.13
CA LEU A 316 -32.93 0.92 -3.45
C LEU A 316 -33.13 1.13 -4.96
N GLY A 317 -32.39 0.38 -5.79
CA GLY A 317 -32.60 0.37 -7.24
C GLY A 317 -33.95 -0.22 -7.62
N ALA A 318 -34.33 -1.36 -7.04
CA ALA A 318 -35.62 -1.99 -7.27
C ALA A 318 -36.79 -1.10 -6.80
N GLN A 319 -36.68 -0.48 -5.64
CA GLN A 319 -37.71 0.43 -5.12
C GLN A 319 -37.87 1.69 -5.98
N ASN A 320 -36.78 2.26 -6.49
CA ASN A 320 -36.84 3.41 -7.41
C ASN A 320 -37.45 3.04 -8.77
N VAL A 321 -37.14 1.84 -9.28
CA VAL A 321 -37.76 1.31 -10.51
C VAL A 321 -39.27 1.07 -10.29
N GLU A 322 -39.66 0.45 -9.19
CA GLU A 322 -41.07 0.21 -8.84
C GLU A 322 -41.83 1.53 -8.72
N GLN A 323 -41.29 2.50 -7.98
CA GLN A 323 -41.89 3.83 -7.87
C GLN A 323 -41.94 4.57 -9.21
N GLY A 324 -40.93 4.40 -10.06
CA GLY A 324 -40.91 4.97 -11.40
C GLY A 324 -41.95 4.38 -12.32
N ILE A 325 -42.18 3.06 -12.25
CA ILE A 325 -43.25 2.35 -12.98
C ILE A 325 -44.63 2.81 -12.49
N ASP A 326 -44.84 2.87 -11.18
CA ASP A 326 -46.10 3.33 -10.59
C ASP A 326 -46.41 4.78 -10.96
N ALA A 327 -45.45 5.66 -10.86
CA ALA A 327 -45.61 7.07 -11.27
C ALA A 327 -45.94 7.20 -12.78
N SER A 328 -45.30 6.40 -13.62
CA SER A 328 -45.55 6.37 -15.06
C SER A 328 -46.94 5.85 -15.39
N PHE A 329 -47.38 4.79 -14.67
CA PHE A 329 -48.74 4.22 -14.80
C PHE A 329 -49.81 5.23 -14.42
N TRP A 330 -49.71 5.85 -13.26
CA TRP A 330 -50.69 6.87 -12.82
C TRP A 330 -50.65 8.11 -13.71
N GLY A 331 -49.48 8.53 -14.18
CA GLY A 331 -49.33 9.60 -15.15
C GLY A 331 -50.04 9.29 -16.47
N LEU A 332 -49.94 8.05 -16.99
CA LEU A 332 -50.59 7.59 -18.20
C LEU A 332 -52.14 7.62 -18.03
N ILE A 333 -52.63 7.11 -16.89
CA ILE A 333 -54.08 7.15 -16.59
C ILE A 333 -54.57 8.60 -16.56
N ALA A 334 -53.87 9.50 -15.91
CA ALA A 334 -54.26 10.90 -15.83
C ALA A 334 -54.35 11.56 -17.24
N VAL A 335 -53.37 11.27 -18.13
CA VAL A 335 -53.38 11.74 -19.52
C VAL A 335 -54.56 11.17 -20.30
N ILE A 336 -54.86 9.86 -20.16
CA ILE A 336 -56.00 9.23 -20.83
C ILE A 336 -57.33 9.87 -20.35
N VAL A 337 -57.50 10.05 -19.04
CA VAL A 337 -58.68 10.67 -18.47
C VAL A 337 -58.87 12.11 -18.98
N PHE A 338 -57.76 12.87 -18.98
CA PHE A 338 -57.77 14.24 -19.52
C PHE A 338 -58.18 14.26 -21.01
N MET A 339 -57.64 13.38 -21.83
CA MET A 339 -57.95 13.28 -23.27
C MET A 339 -59.41 12.89 -23.52
N LEU A 340 -59.96 11.99 -22.69
CA LEU A 340 -61.38 11.59 -22.78
C LEU A 340 -62.34 12.73 -22.43
N ILE A 341 -62.03 13.50 -21.36
CA ILE A 341 -62.86 14.64 -20.92
C ILE A 341 -62.80 15.79 -21.94
N TYR A 342 -61.62 16.13 -22.41
CA TYR A 342 -61.39 17.32 -23.25
C TYR A 342 -61.73 17.07 -24.72
N TYR A 343 -61.26 15.93 -25.30
CA TYR A 343 -61.46 15.64 -26.74
C TYR A 343 -62.55 14.65 -27.04
N LYS A 344 -63.26 14.15 -26.01
CA LYS A 344 -64.39 13.19 -26.16
C LYS A 344 -64.07 12.02 -27.08
N ILE A 345 -64.77 11.86 -28.23
CA ILE A 345 -64.61 10.75 -29.19
C ILE A 345 -63.20 10.74 -29.78
N PHE A 346 -62.61 11.88 -30.13
CA PHE A 346 -61.23 11.96 -30.60
C PHE A 346 -60.23 11.57 -29.55
N GLY A 347 -60.52 11.79 -28.26
CA GLY A 347 -59.70 11.35 -27.12
C GLY A 347 -59.60 9.81 -27.04
N ILE A 348 -60.63 9.08 -27.40
CA ILE A 348 -60.60 7.59 -27.45
C ILE A 348 -59.59 7.11 -28.48
N ILE A 349 -59.63 7.66 -29.70
CA ILE A 349 -58.72 7.28 -30.79
C ILE A 349 -57.25 7.61 -30.41
N ALA A 350 -57.04 8.80 -29.83
CA ALA A 350 -55.68 9.24 -29.42
C ALA A 350 -55.15 8.40 -28.27
N SER A 351 -55.98 8.04 -27.30
CA SER A 351 -55.58 7.16 -26.18
C SER A 351 -55.21 5.75 -26.66
N PHE A 352 -55.96 5.21 -27.62
CA PHE A 352 -55.64 3.92 -28.20
C PHE A 352 -54.33 3.93 -28.97
N ALA A 353 -54.05 4.98 -29.75
CA ALA A 353 -52.77 5.17 -30.41
C ALA A 353 -51.62 5.28 -29.42
N LEU A 354 -51.81 6.00 -28.28
CA LEU A 354 -50.82 6.15 -27.22
C LEU A 354 -50.46 4.80 -26.58
N VAL A 355 -51.46 3.97 -26.26
CA VAL A 355 -51.24 2.64 -25.65
C VAL A 355 -50.50 1.72 -26.64
N ILE A 356 -50.89 1.71 -27.93
CA ILE A 356 -50.17 0.94 -28.96
C ILE A 356 -48.72 1.38 -29.08
N ASN A 357 -48.47 2.69 -29.04
CA ASN A 357 -47.09 3.23 -29.10
C ASN A 357 -46.25 2.76 -27.93
N ILE A 358 -46.80 2.77 -26.68
CA ILE A 358 -46.08 2.29 -25.52
C ILE A 358 -45.77 0.79 -25.62
N VAL A 359 -46.74 -0.02 -26.08
CA VAL A 359 -46.57 -1.48 -26.26
C VAL A 359 -45.47 -1.76 -27.30
N LEU A 360 -45.43 -1.02 -28.41
CA LEU A 360 -44.41 -1.14 -29.42
C LEU A 360 -43.03 -0.73 -28.87
N LEU A 361 -42.96 0.33 -28.05
CA LEU A 361 -41.70 0.82 -27.46
C LEU A 361 -41.14 -0.21 -26.48
N VAL A 362 -41.98 -0.78 -25.62
CA VAL A 362 -41.57 -1.84 -24.66
C VAL A 362 -41.21 -3.14 -25.42
N GLY A 363 -41.87 -3.46 -26.53
CA GLY A 363 -41.57 -4.67 -27.31
C GLY A 363 -40.28 -4.55 -28.15
N LEU A 364 -39.78 -3.34 -28.39
CA LEU A 364 -38.53 -3.05 -29.11
C LEU A 364 -37.31 -2.97 -28.17
N MET A 365 -37.50 -2.77 -26.87
CA MET A 365 -36.46 -2.77 -25.84
C MET A 365 -36.10 -4.19 -25.34
#